data_6951990f271bf8517f6e666ddbfe4ae3
#
_entry.id   6951990f271bf8517f6e666ddbfe4ae3
#
_cell.length_a   1.000
_cell.length_b   1.000
_cell.length_c   1.000
_cell.angle_alpha   90.00
_cell.angle_beta   90.00
_cell.angle_gamma   90.00
#
_symmetry.space_group_name_H-M   'P 1'
#
loop_
_entity.id
_entity.type
_entity.pdbx_description
1 polymer ?
#
loop_
_entity_poly.entity_id
_entity_poly.type
_entity_poly.pdbx_seq_one_letter_code
_entity_poly.pdbx_strand_id
1 'polypeptide(L)'
;MKFYKKMALIGASVLAVAGLSACSNNSSSSKSSSKIPTKISKKTTINFWYSLTGTSQNALKKLTSDFENKNPNIHIKLQSQGGNYSDLQAKLVSGLQSPKDLPTITLAYPGWLYNAAKNKMLVNLTPYVNNKEIGWDSYKASGIKKALWDGANINGVQYGVPFNKSVEVLFYNKTLLDKYGVKVPTNMSELASASAKIYRESHHKVRGAGFDALNNYYMMQMKETYGKDFNKNLNFAAKDSVKTINYYADGVKAGYFMQAGTQKYMSTPFNNGQVAMFIGSTANEAYLKQGLKKGYTYGVAARPSSMNVQQGTDIYMFKKASAMQKAAAFKYLKFLTSKSSQLYWAKQTGYMPVNTAALNDTAYQEAKDSKIPAILDKTSKNLYFLPVTKNSITAYYQVNVNMQNILAKAAKHQSWTNDIKTGKSKLDAAWKQ
;
A
#
# COMPACT_ATOMS: atom_id res chain seq x y z
N MET A 1 28.42 -42.44 48.77
CA MET A 1 27.68 -43.09 49.88
C MET A 1 26.25 -43.21 49.42
N LYS A 2 25.87 -44.43 49.01
CA LYS A 2 25.01 -45.37 49.72
C LYS A 2 23.60 -44.81 49.91
N PHE A 3 22.51 -45.37 49.49
CA PHE A 3 21.94 -46.70 49.33
C PHE A 3 20.45 -46.49 49.60
N TYR A 4 19.41 -47.09 49.15
CA TYR A 4 18.85 -48.31 48.65
C TYR A 4 17.35 -48.04 48.47
N LYS A 5 16.67 -48.53 47.39
CA LYS A 5 15.91 -49.81 47.28
C LYS A 5 14.73 -49.92 48.26
N LYS A 6 13.51 -50.27 47.87
CA LYS A 6 12.96 -51.43 47.18
C LYS A 6 11.43 -51.30 47.21
N MET A 7 10.76 -51.71 46.12
CA MET A 7 9.95 -52.98 45.97
C MET A 7 8.61 -53.00 46.72
N ALA A 8 7.55 -53.22 46.10
CA ALA A 8 6.83 -54.27 45.34
C ALA A 8 5.59 -54.68 46.17
N LEU A 9 4.48 -55.14 45.77
CA LEU A 9 3.98 -56.10 44.83
C LEU A 9 2.44 -56.31 45.04
N ILE A 10 1.68 -56.57 43.97
CA ILE A 10 0.66 -57.64 43.80
C ILE A 10 -0.76 -57.46 44.40
N GLY A 11 -1.74 -57.72 43.52
CA GLY A 11 -3.04 -58.31 43.77
C GLY A 11 -4.07 -57.87 42.73
N ALA A 12 -4.27 -58.45 41.72
CA ALA A 12 -4.92 -59.58 41.04
C ALA A 12 -6.47 -59.53 41.11
N SER A 13 -7.01 -59.46 39.89
CA SER A 13 -8.20 -60.17 39.35
C SER A 13 -9.60 -59.88 39.93
N VAL A 14 -10.55 -59.52 39.02
CA VAL A 14 -11.65 -60.40 38.59
C VAL A 14 -12.30 -59.85 37.31
N LEU A 15 -12.46 -60.73 36.33
CA LEU A 15 -13.22 -60.57 35.07
C LEU A 15 -14.75 -60.46 35.35
N ALA A 16 -15.40 -59.65 34.52
CA ALA A 16 -16.79 -59.92 34.12
C ALA A 16 -16.98 -59.43 32.66
N VAL A 17 -17.22 -60.41 31.83
CA VAL A 17 -17.59 -60.27 30.39
C VAL A 17 -19.08 -60.09 30.33
N ALA A 18 -19.59 -59.10 29.61
CA ALA A 18 -20.85 -59.20 28.88
C ALA A 18 -21.10 -57.98 27.96
N GLY A 19 -21.41 -58.24 26.72
CA GLY A 19 -22.27 -57.39 25.90
C GLY A 19 -21.61 -56.69 24.69
N LEU A 20 -21.38 -57.41 23.62
CA LEU A 20 -21.24 -56.88 22.27
C LEU A 20 -22.50 -56.13 21.84
N SER A 21 -22.36 -54.88 21.53
CA SER A 21 -23.26 -54.17 20.62
C SER A 21 -22.41 -53.33 19.65
N ALA A 22 -22.23 -53.85 18.47
CA ALA A 22 -21.62 -53.15 17.36
C ALA A 22 -22.54 -52.02 16.90
N CYS A 23 -22.17 -50.80 17.21
CA CYS A 23 -22.60 -49.65 16.42
C CYS A 23 -21.40 -49.11 15.68
N SER A 24 -21.34 -49.45 14.41
CA SER A 24 -20.42 -48.86 13.44
C SER A 24 -20.77 -47.36 13.34
N ASN A 25 -20.08 -46.51 14.07
CA ASN A 25 -20.07 -45.11 13.82
C ASN A 25 -18.95 -44.82 12.81
N ASN A 26 -19.39 -44.68 11.59
CA ASN A 26 -18.64 -44.13 10.49
C ASN A 26 -18.34 -42.64 10.86
N SER A 27 -17.26 -42.41 11.60
CA SER A 27 -16.76 -41.04 11.85
C SER A 27 -16.16 -40.51 10.56
N SER A 28 -17.05 -40.12 9.63
CA SER A 28 -16.69 -39.12 8.65
C SER A 28 -16.20 -37.90 9.43
N SER A 29 -14.89 -37.67 9.39
CA SER A 29 -14.30 -36.44 9.85
C SER A 29 -14.86 -35.27 9.00
N SER A 30 -16.07 -34.83 9.33
CA SER A 30 -16.58 -33.54 8.87
C SER A 30 -15.66 -32.51 9.46
N LYS A 31 -14.76 -31.95 8.60
CA LYS A 31 -14.13 -30.67 8.86
C LYS A 31 -15.27 -29.70 9.20
N SER A 32 -15.50 -29.45 10.48
CA SER A 32 -16.38 -28.42 10.96
C SER A 32 -15.89 -27.10 10.40
N SER A 33 -16.44 -26.68 9.26
CA SER A 33 -16.35 -25.32 8.81
C SER A 33 -17.09 -24.49 9.84
N SER A 34 -16.38 -23.89 10.79
CA SER A 34 -16.97 -23.03 11.81
C SER A 34 -17.85 -22.00 11.10
N LYS A 35 -19.17 -22.13 11.30
CA LYS A 35 -20.17 -21.24 10.67
C LYS A 35 -19.79 -19.79 10.97
N ILE A 36 -19.67 -18.96 9.95
CA ILE A 36 -19.37 -17.53 10.13
C ILE A 36 -20.54 -16.90 10.90
N PRO A 37 -20.29 -16.25 12.06
CA PRO A 37 -21.35 -15.57 12.80
C PRO A 37 -21.94 -14.44 11.96
N THR A 38 -23.27 -14.38 11.86
CA THR A 38 -23.96 -13.33 11.07
C THR A 38 -24.50 -12.21 11.95
N LYS A 39 -24.79 -12.52 13.23
CA LYS A 39 -25.20 -11.53 14.25
C LYS A 39 -24.06 -11.28 15.24
N ILE A 40 -23.79 -10.03 15.52
CA ILE A 40 -22.83 -9.61 16.55
C ILE A 40 -23.63 -9.33 17.83
N SER A 41 -23.85 -10.39 18.62
CA SER A 41 -24.71 -10.35 19.80
C SER A 41 -24.04 -9.86 21.08
N LYS A 42 -22.70 -9.80 21.09
CA LYS A 42 -21.90 -9.36 22.24
C LYS A 42 -20.99 -8.21 21.84
N LYS A 43 -20.67 -7.32 22.79
CA LYS A 43 -19.65 -6.28 22.58
C LYS A 43 -18.36 -6.91 22.07
N THR A 44 -17.93 -6.47 20.89
CA THR A 44 -16.80 -7.07 20.15
C THR A 44 -15.83 -5.96 19.74
N THR A 45 -14.62 -6.01 20.25
CA THR A 45 -13.58 -5.03 19.91
C THR A 45 -12.69 -5.55 18.78
N ILE A 46 -12.45 -4.70 17.79
CA ILE A 46 -11.59 -4.90 16.63
C ILE A 46 -10.38 -3.98 16.77
N ASN A 47 -9.19 -4.54 16.86
CA ASN A 47 -7.96 -3.76 16.81
C ASN A 47 -7.58 -3.51 15.35
N PHE A 48 -7.44 -2.25 14.96
CA PHE A 48 -7.08 -1.84 13.60
C PHE A 48 -5.76 -1.06 13.58
N TRP A 49 -4.70 -1.63 13.00
CA TRP A 49 -3.41 -0.98 12.80
C TRP A 49 -3.37 -0.20 11.49
N TYR A 50 -2.92 1.05 11.58
CA TYR A 50 -2.78 1.96 10.46
C TYR A 50 -1.63 2.95 10.67
N SER A 51 -1.24 3.73 9.63
CA SER A 51 -0.21 4.77 9.69
C SER A 51 -0.64 6.07 8.99
N LEU A 52 -1.95 6.30 8.90
CA LEU A 52 -2.49 7.52 8.31
C LEU A 52 -2.35 8.71 9.27
N THR A 53 -2.11 9.89 8.73
CA THR A 53 -1.94 11.14 9.47
C THR A 53 -2.84 12.25 8.93
N GLY A 54 -2.95 13.36 9.62
CA GLY A 54 -3.68 14.55 9.17
C GLY A 54 -5.14 14.27 8.79
N THR A 55 -5.56 14.81 7.64
CA THR A 55 -6.94 14.64 7.14
C THR A 55 -7.32 13.18 6.91
N SER A 56 -6.39 12.34 6.46
CA SER A 56 -6.68 10.92 6.25
C SER A 56 -6.97 10.20 7.55
N GLN A 57 -6.25 10.52 8.64
CA GLN A 57 -6.55 9.98 9.96
C GLN A 57 -7.91 10.46 10.47
N ASN A 58 -8.21 11.75 10.30
CA ASN A 58 -9.49 12.32 10.73
C ASN A 58 -10.67 11.72 9.96
N ALA A 59 -10.50 11.52 8.65
CA ALA A 59 -11.50 10.86 7.82
C ALA A 59 -11.75 9.40 8.26
N LEU A 60 -10.68 8.65 8.58
CA LEU A 60 -10.84 7.29 9.12
C LEU A 60 -11.58 7.28 10.46
N LYS A 61 -11.23 8.20 11.39
CA LYS A 61 -11.92 8.34 12.68
C LYS A 61 -13.41 8.63 12.50
N LYS A 62 -13.76 9.55 11.58
CA LYS A 62 -15.17 9.88 11.29
C LYS A 62 -15.93 8.69 10.74
N LEU A 63 -15.40 7.99 9.74
CA LEU A 63 -16.00 6.78 9.18
C LEU A 63 -16.16 5.68 10.25
N THR A 64 -15.18 5.55 11.15
CA THR A 64 -15.25 4.60 12.25
C THR A 64 -16.39 4.92 13.20
N SER A 65 -16.52 6.19 13.63
CA SER A 65 -17.61 6.65 14.46
C SER A 65 -18.98 6.43 13.82
N ASP A 66 -19.10 6.73 12.50
CA ASP A 66 -20.35 6.51 11.76
C ASP A 66 -20.73 5.02 11.68
N PHE A 67 -19.73 4.14 11.59
CA PHE A 67 -19.96 2.70 11.63
C PHE A 67 -20.40 2.21 13.01
N GLU A 68 -19.72 2.66 14.07
CA GLU A 68 -20.03 2.27 15.46
C GLU A 68 -21.42 2.71 15.88
N ASN A 69 -21.85 3.92 15.49
CA ASN A 69 -23.19 4.43 15.74
C ASN A 69 -24.30 3.53 15.14
N LYS A 70 -24.01 2.89 14.00
CA LYS A 70 -24.92 1.94 13.35
C LYS A 70 -24.77 0.50 13.86
N ASN A 71 -23.71 0.22 14.61
CA ASN A 71 -23.35 -1.11 15.08
C ASN A 71 -22.90 -1.08 16.54
N PRO A 72 -23.79 -0.80 17.51
CA PRO A 72 -23.42 -0.49 18.91
C PRO A 72 -22.72 -1.64 19.64
N ASN A 73 -22.77 -2.86 19.11
CA ASN A 73 -22.03 -4.00 19.64
C ASN A 73 -20.62 -4.15 19.06
N ILE A 74 -20.21 -3.28 18.12
CA ILE A 74 -18.88 -3.35 17.52
C ILE A 74 -18.09 -2.09 17.88
N HIS A 75 -16.90 -2.27 18.46
CA HIS A 75 -15.98 -1.19 18.77
C HIS A 75 -14.68 -1.37 17.94
N ILE A 76 -14.27 -0.34 17.22
CA ILE A 76 -13.04 -0.33 16.41
C ILE A 76 -11.95 0.47 17.14
N LYS A 77 -11.05 -0.24 17.80
CA LYS A 77 -9.88 0.38 18.43
C LYS A 77 -8.85 0.73 17.37
N LEU A 78 -8.89 1.98 16.90
CA LEU A 78 -7.92 2.53 15.95
C LEU A 78 -6.55 2.70 16.63
N GLN A 79 -5.51 2.08 16.07
CA GLN A 79 -4.16 2.08 16.62
C GLN A 79 -3.16 2.53 15.56
N SER A 80 -2.72 3.79 15.64
CA SER A 80 -1.66 4.30 14.77
C SER A 80 -0.32 3.63 15.10
N GLN A 81 0.37 3.16 14.08
CA GLN A 81 1.68 2.51 14.18
C GLN A 81 2.79 3.40 13.58
N GLY A 82 2.76 4.68 13.90
CA GLY A 82 3.70 5.68 13.38
C GLY A 82 3.10 6.58 12.31
N GLY A 83 3.92 7.50 11.80
CA GLY A 83 3.50 8.55 10.88
C GLY A 83 3.64 8.22 9.39
N ASN A 84 4.09 7.02 9.04
CA ASN A 84 4.31 6.60 7.66
C ASN A 84 4.20 5.08 7.49
N TYR A 85 4.17 4.63 6.24
CA TYR A 85 4.04 3.21 5.90
C TYR A 85 5.24 2.35 6.32
N SER A 86 6.45 2.92 6.39
CA SER A 86 7.64 2.17 6.84
C SER A 86 7.55 1.80 8.32
N ASP A 87 7.00 2.70 9.15
CA ASP A 87 6.78 2.44 10.58
C ASP A 87 5.77 1.30 10.77
N LEU A 88 4.63 1.35 10.04
CA LEU A 88 3.63 0.29 10.06
C LEU A 88 4.20 -1.05 9.58
N GLN A 89 4.99 -1.04 8.51
CA GLN A 89 5.64 -2.25 8.00
C GLN A 89 6.59 -2.85 9.06
N ALA A 90 7.45 -2.05 9.66
CA ALA A 90 8.38 -2.51 10.70
C ALA A 90 7.61 -3.13 11.88
N LYS A 91 6.51 -2.50 12.29
CA LYS A 91 5.65 -3.02 13.35
C LYS A 91 4.97 -4.34 12.98
N LEU A 92 4.51 -4.48 11.73
CA LEU A 92 3.96 -5.73 11.21
C LEU A 92 5.00 -6.85 11.17
N VAL A 93 6.21 -6.57 10.67
CA VAL A 93 7.32 -7.54 10.63
C VAL A 93 7.63 -8.05 12.03
N SER A 94 7.74 -7.15 13.02
CA SER A 94 7.92 -7.54 14.43
C SER A 94 6.74 -8.36 14.97
N GLY A 95 5.50 -7.94 14.69
CA GLY A 95 4.29 -8.65 15.12
C GLY A 95 4.14 -10.05 14.52
N LEU A 96 4.65 -10.26 13.31
CA LEU A 96 4.64 -11.58 12.67
C LEU A 96 5.54 -12.60 13.38
N GLN A 97 6.56 -12.15 14.13
CA GLN A 97 7.37 -13.00 15.00
C GLN A 97 6.63 -13.38 16.30
N SER A 98 5.67 -12.56 16.73
CA SER A 98 4.84 -12.75 17.91
C SER A 98 3.36 -12.68 17.55
N PRO A 99 2.77 -13.70 16.93
CA PRO A 99 1.42 -13.63 16.33
C PRO A 99 0.30 -13.24 17.31
N LYS A 100 0.49 -13.46 18.61
CA LYS A 100 -0.45 -13.03 19.67
C LYS A 100 -0.63 -11.50 19.72
N ASP A 101 0.39 -10.74 19.30
CA ASP A 101 0.42 -9.28 19.39
C ASP A 101 -0.12 -8.59 18.13
N LEU A 102 -0.41 -9.36 17.07
CA LEU A 102 -0.99 -8.83 15.84
C LEU A 102 -2.39 -8.25 16.10
N PRO A 103 -2.84 -7.26 15.30
CA PRO A 103 -4.20 -6.71 15.40
C PRO A 103 -5.25 -7.69 14.86
N THR A 104 -6.53 -7.32 14.92
CA THR A 104 -7.59 -8.03 14.18
C THR A 104 -7.46 -7.77 12.69
N ILE A 105 -7.30 -6.49 12.31
CA ILE A 105 -7.10 -6.03 10.94
C ILE A 105 -5.98 -5.00 10.85
N THR A 106 -5.38 -4.88 9.66
CA THR A 106 -4.32 -3.90 9.38
C THR A 106 -4.39 -3.37 7.96
N LEU A 107 -3.96 -2.12 7.77
CA LEU A 107 -3.54 -1.66 6.44
C LEU A 107 -2.20 -2.31 6.10
N ALA A 108 -2.05 -2.80 4.88
CA ALA A 108 -0.77 -3.30 4.37
C ALA A 108 -0.73 -3.30 2.84
N TYR A 109 0.48 -3.27 2.29
CA TYR A 109 0.71 -3.70 0.91
C TYR A 109 0.74 -5.24 0.86
N PRO A 110 0.23 -5.88 -0.20
CA PRO A 110 0.17 -7.34 -0.28
C PRO A 110 1.55 -8.00 -0.13
N GLY A 111 2.61 -7.39 -0.70
CA GLY A 111 3.97 -7.89 -0.59
C GLY A 111 4.52 -7.97 0.85
N TRP A 112 4.07 -7.09 1.76
CA TRP A 112 4.48 -7.15 3.18
C TRP A 112 4.00 -8.43 3.86
N LEU A 113 2.86 -8.95 3.41
CA LEU A 113 2.17 -10.08 4.03
C LEU A 113 2.34 -11.40 3.26
N TYR A 114 3.25 -11.45 2.26
CA TYR A 114 3.52 -12.66 1.49
C TYR A 114 3.86 -13.86 2.39
N ASN A 115 4.80 -13.68 3.32
CA ASN A 115 5.19 -14.72 4.26
C ASN A 115 4.07 -15.06 5.27
N ALA A 116 3.30 -14.07 5.71
CA ALA A 116 2.13 -14.28 6.57
C ALA A 116 1.05 -15.13 5.87
N ALA A 117 0.80 -14.88 4.58
CA ALA A 117 -0.10 -15.68 3.76
C ALA A 117 0.42 -17.13 3.60
N LYS A 118 1.70 -17.30 3.26
CA LYS A 118 2.36 -18.61 3.16
C LYS A 118 2.27 -19.40 4.46
N ASN A 119 2.44 -18.76 5.60
CA ASN A 119 2.36 -19.34 6.93
C ASN A 119 0.91 -19.44 7.46
N LYS A 120 -0.10 -19.24 6.59
CA LYS A 120 -1.52 -19.36 6.94
C LYS A 120 -1.96 -18.47 8.10
N MET A 121 -1.33 -17.31 8.29
CA MET A 121 -1.66 -16.34 9.36
C MET A 121 -2.80 -15.40 8.98
N LEU A 122 -3.13 -15.29 7.69
CA LEU A 122 -4.20 -14.44 7.16
C LEU A 122 -5.50 -15.21 6.95
N VAL A 123 -6.61 -14.49 7.05
CA VAL A 123 -7.95 -15.03 6.76
C VAL A 123 -8.19 -15.02 5.26
N ASN A 124 -8.53 -16.16 4.67
CA ASN A 124 -9.12 -16.20 3.33
C ASN A 124 -10.50 -15.52 3.38
N LEU A 125 -10.65 -14.43 2.67
CA LEU A 125 -11.87 -13.62 2.70
C LEU A 125 -13.00 -14.14 1.80
N THR A 126 -12.72 -15.09 0.90
CA THR A 126 -13.74 -15.61 -0.04
C THR A 126 -15.02 -16.10 0.66
N PRO A 127 -14.97 -16.85 1.77
CA PRO A 127 -16.19 -17.26 2.48
C PRO A 127 -16.99 -16.09 3.07
N TYR A 128 -16.28 -15.01 3.49
CA TYR A 128 -16.93 -13.78 4.01
C TYR A 128 -17.54 -12.96 2.87
N VAL A 129 -16.86 -12.84 1.75
CA VAL A 129 -17.32 -12.16 0.52
C VAL A 129 -18.64 -12.77 0.04
N ASN A 130 -18.69 -14.11 -0.02
CA ASN A 130 -19.84 -14.87 -0.53
C ASN A 130 -20.96 -15.08 0.52
N ASN A 131 -20.80 -14.56 1.74
CA ASN A 131 -21.83 -14.64 2.75
C ASN A 131 -22.93 -13.60 2.47
N LYS A 132 -24.19 -14.03 2.38
CA LYS A 132 -25.33 -13.16 2.06
C LYS A 132 -25.65 -12.13 3.13
N GLU A 133 -25.40 -12.44 4.42
CA GLU A 133 -25.77 -11.58 5.52
C GLU A 133 -24.70 -10.53 5.87
N ILE A 134 -23.44 -10.94 6.01
CA ILE A 134 -22.35 -10.03 6.39
C ILE A 134 -21.49 -9.58 5.21
N GLY A 135 -21.49 -10.34 4.12
CA GLY A 135 -20.73 -10.08 2.91
C GLY A 135 -21.54 -9.38 1.83
N TRP A 136 -21.14 -9.61 0.60
CA TRP A 136 -21.77 -9.06 -0.61
C TRP A 136 -22.55 -10.12 -1.43
N ASP A 137 -22.65 -11.36 -0.95
CA ASP A 137 -23.16 -12.52 -1.69
C ASP A 137 -22.23 -12.97 -2.84
N SER A 138 -21.48 -12.04 -3.41
CA SER A 138 -20.45 -12.31 -4.41
C SER A 138 -19.47 -11.14 -4.50
N TYR A 139 -18.29 -11.38 -5.08
CA TYR A 139 -17.36 -10.29 -5.41
C TYR A 139 -18.00 -9.24 -6.31
N LYS A 140 -18.76 -9.65 -7.33
CA LYS A 140 -19.40 -8.71 -8.28
C LYS A 140 -20.34 -7.72 -7.58
N ALA A 141 -21.06 -8.18 -6.58
CA ALA A 141 -21.98 -7.33 -5.79
C ALA A 141 -21.25 -6.36 -4.85
N SER A 142 -19.94 -6.51 -4.64
CA SER A 142 -19.15 -5.55 -3.84
C SER A 142 -19.04 -4.17 -4.50
N GLY A 143 -19.15 -4.11 -5.82
CA GLY A 143 -18.90 -2.92 -6.60
C GLY A 143 -17.44 -2.47 -6.64
N ILE A 144 -16.50 -3.26 -6.12
CA ILE A 144 -15.07 -2.94 -6.12
C ILE A 144 -14.48 -3.20 -7.51
N LYS A 145 -13.69 -2.26 -8.03
CA LYS A 145 -13.02 -2.37 -9.33
C LYS A 145 -12.14 -3.63 -9.39
N LYS A 146 -12.35 -4.48 -10.41
CA LYS A 146 -11.71 -5.80 -10.51
C LYS A 146 -10.18 -5.75 -10.40
N ALA A 147 -9.53 -4.84 -11.09
CA ALA A 147 -8.07 -4.72 -11.05
C ALA A 147 -7.53 -4.45 -9.63
N LEU A 148 -8.25 -3.64 -8.83
CA LEU A 148 -7.88 -3.38 -7.43
C LEU A 148 -8.14 -4.60 -6.55
N TRP A 149 -9.25 -5.30 -6.78
CA TRP A 149 -9.58 -6.53 -6.08
C TRP A 149 -8.51 -7.60 -6.29
N ASP A 150 -8.13 -7.83 -7.55
CA ASP A 150 -7.09 -8.79 -7.92
C ASP A 150 -5.72 -8.39 -7.33
N GLY A 151 -5.43 -7.09 -7.25
CA GLY A 151 -4.22 -6.56 -6.65
C GLY A 151 -4.06 -6.84 -5.15
N ALA A 152 -5.16 -7.14 -4.43
CA ALA A 152 -5.15 -7.51 -3.01
C ALA A 152 -5.02 -9.04 -2.78
N ASN A 153 -4.83 -9.80 -3.85
CA ASN A 153 -4.64 -11.24 -3.84
C ASN A 153 -3.18 -11.61 -3.53
N ILE A 154 -2.97 -12.70 -2.82
CA ILE A 154 -1.64 -13.28 -2.60
C ILE A 154 -1.70 -14.77 -2.95
N ASN A 155 -0.90 -15.20 -3.93
CA ASN A 155 -0.83 -16.58 -4.39
C ASN A 155 -2.20 -17.20 -4.74
N GLY A 156 -3.05 -16.46 -5.45
CA GLY A 156 -4.36 -16.94 -5.90
C GLY A 156 -5.47 -16.91 -4.83
N VAL A 157 -5.18 -16.42 -3.61
CA VAL A 157 -6.17 -16.33 -2.53
C VAL A 157 -6.47 -14.88 -2.18
N GLN A 158 -7.74 -14.55 -2.04
CA GLN A 158 -8.19 -13.22 -1.64
C GLN A 158 -8.01 -13.03 -0.12
N TYR A 159 -6.97 -12.31 0.27
CA TYR A 159 -6.67 -12.00 1.66
C TYR A 159 -6.97 -10.55 2.05
N GLY A 160 -6.95 -9.63 1.09
CA GLY A 160 -7.16 -8.20 1.33
C GLY A 160 -8.44 -7.68 0.70
N VAL A 161 -8.99 -6.60 1.28
CA VAL A 161 -10.02 -5.76 0.68
C VAL A 161 -9.39 -4.42 0.32
N PRO A 162 -9.43 -3.98 -0.95
CA PRO A 162 -8.90 -2.67 -1.35
C PRO A 162 -9.57 -1.54 -0.56
N PHE A 163 -8.77 -0.56 -0.12
CA PHE A 163 -9.31 0.56 0.64
C PHE A 163 -8.75 1.92 0.19
N ASN A 164 -7.52 2.25 0.54
CA ASN A 164 -6.91 3.55 0.24
C ASN A 164 -5.97 3.45 -0.97
N LYS A 165 -6.56 3.37 -2.15
CA LYS A 165 -5.85 3.20 -3.41
C LYS A 165 -5.55 4.54 -4.08
N SER A 166 -4.40 4.62 -4.76
CA SER A 166 -3.97 5.80 -5.49
C SER A 166 -3.16 5.41 -6.74
N VAL A 167 -2.91 6.40 -7.56
CA VAL A 167 -1.98 6.34 -8.70
C VAL A 167 -1.07 7.55 -8.64
N GLU A 168 0.02 7.56 -9.39
CA GLU A 168 0.88 8.73 -9.51
C GLU A 168 0.32 9.73 -10.52
N VAL A 169 0.49 11.01 -10.22
CA VAL A 169 0.15 12.14 -11.07
C VAL A 169 1.29 13.14 -11.08
N LEU A 170 1.33 14.02 -12.07
CA LEU A 170 2.22 15.17 -12.08
C LEU A 170 1.52 16.34 -11.40
N PHE A 171 1.99 16.73 -10.23
CA PHE A 171 1.66 18.01 -9.61
C PHE A 171 2.58 19.09 -10.17
N TYR A 172 2.03 20.24 -10.55
CA TYR A 172 2.82 21.37 -11.03
C TYR A 172 2.34 22.67 -10.40
N ASN A 173 3.28 23.52 -10.07
CA ASN A 173 2.99 24.89 -9.61
C ASN A 173 2.70 25.75 -10.85
N LYS A 174 1.40 26.01 -11.09
CA LYS A 174 0.96 26.74 -12.29
C LYS A 174 1.57 28.14 -12.33
N THR A 175 1.64 28.83 -11.19
CA THR A 175 2.22 30.16 -11.08
C THR A 175 3.69 30.17 -11.50
N LEU A 176 4.48 29.16 -11.14
CA LEU A 176 5.88 29.06 -11.54
C LEU A 176 6.04 28.65 -13.02
N LEU A 177 5.22 27.73 -13.51
CA LEU A 177 5.26 27.35 -14.93
C LEU A 177 4.92 28.55 -15.82
N ASP A 178 3.85 29.28 -15.49
CA ASP A 178 3.45 30.49 -16.23
C ASP A 178 4.58 31.54 -16.18
N LYS A 179 5.15 31.78 -15.00
CA LYS A 179 6.25 32.74 -14.81
C LYS A 179 7.46 32.47 -15.70
N TYR A 180 7.83 31.19 -15.87
CA TYR A 180 9.02 30.80 -16.66
C TYR A 180 8.67 30.37 -18.09
N GLY A 181 7.43 30.54 -18.52
CA GLY A 181 6.96 30.20 -19.88
C GLY A 181 7.19 28.72 -20.19
N VAL A 182 6.80 27.82 -19.26
CA VAL A 182 6.98 26.36 -19.37
C VAL A 182 5.61 25.69 -19.52
N LYS A 183 5.47 24.84 -20.54
CA LYS A 183 4.28 24.00 -20.70
C LYS A 183 4.36 22.79 -19.77
N VAL A 184 3.19 22.25 -19.42
CA VAL A 184 3.10 21.02 -18.62
C VAL A 184 3.69 19.84 -19.43
N PRO A 185 4.73 19.15 -18.95
CA PRO A 185 5.36 18.06 -19.68
C PRO A 185 4.47 16.83 -19.78
N THR A 186 4.51 16.17 -20.94
CA THR A 186 3.72 14.97 -21.25
C THR A 186 4.54 13.69 -21.29
N ASN A 187 5.86 13.80 -21.31
CA ASN A 187 6.82 12.70 -21.27
C ASN A 187 8.06 13.06 -20.43
N MET A 188 8.89 12.09 -20.12
CA MET A 188 10.06 12.27 -19.25
C MET A 188 11.14 13.17 -19.86
N SER A 189 11.29 13.19 -21.18
CA SER A 189 12.25 14.11 -21.87
C SER A 189 11.80 15.55 -21.72
N GLU A 190 10.51 15.82 -21.93
CA GLU A 190 9.94 17.15 -21.72
C GLU A 190 10.05 17.57 -20.25
N LEU A 191 9.87 16.61 -19.29
CA LEU A 191 10.05 16.90 -17.87
C LEU A 191 11.47 17.38 -17.55
N ALA A 192 12.49 16.73 -18.11
CA ALA A 192 13.88 17.13 -17.93
C ALA A 192 14.16 18.50 -18.54
N SER A 193 13.71 18.75 -19.78
CA SER A 193 13.89 20.02 -20.49
C SER A 193 13.19 21.18 -19.78
N ALA A 194 11.93 20.97 -19.36
CA ALA A 194 11.17 21.94 -18.57
C ALA A 194 11.87 22.26 -17.24
N SER A 195 12.37 21.22 -16.58
CA SER A 195 13.06 21.35 -15.30
C SER A 195 14.36 22.14 -15.41
N ALA A 196 15.17 21.86 -16.45
CA ALA A 196 16.39 22.58 -16.71
C ALA A 196 16.13 24.07 -17.04
N LYS A 197 15.07 24.37 -17.82
CA LYS A 197 14.65 25.73 -18.11
C LYS A 197 14.27 26.47 -16.82
N ILE A 198 13.39 25.93 -15.99
CA ILE A 198 12.97 26.55 -14.74
C ILE A 198 14.17 26.83 -13.83
N TYR A 199 15.08 25.85 -13.69
CA TYR A 199 16.27 26.00 -12.86
C TYR A 199 17.15 27.14 -13.32
N ARG A 200 17.44 27.26 -14.62
CA ARG A 200 18.21 28.35 -15.22
C ARG A 200 17.51 29.69 -15.08
N GLU A 201 16.25 29.81 -15.51
CA GLU A 201 15.49 31.08 -15.49
C GLU A 201 15.19 31.57 -14.07
N SER A 202 15.18 30.68 -13.08
CA SER A 202 15.07 31.05 -11.67
C SER A 202 16.38 31.45 -11.03
N HIS A 203 17.48 31.56 -11.78
CA HIS A 203 18.84 31.74 -11.26
C HIS A 203 19.17 30.70 -10.18
N HIS A 204 18.85 29.43 -10.44
CA HIS A 204 19.10 28.26 -9.59
C HIS A 204 18.30 28.23 -8.27
N LYS A 205 17.30 29.09 -8.11
CA LYS A 205 16.49 29.19 -6.88
C LYS A 205 15.36 28.16 -6.80
N VAL A 206 14.86 27.70 -7.96
CA VAL A 206 13.74 26.73 -8.04
C VAL A 206 14.20 25.49 -8.79
N ARG A 207 14.09 24.34 -8.14
CA ARG A 207 14.27 23.04 -8.82
C ARG A 207 13.12 22.79 -9.78
N GLY A 208 13.38 22.22 -10.93
CA GLY A 208 12.34 21.97 -11.92
C GLY A 208 11.42 20.83 -11.52
N ALA A 209 11.98 19.68 -11.16
CA ALA A 209 11.19 18.53 -10.70
C ALA A 209 11.79 17.82 -9.49
N GLY A 210 10.92 17.19 -8.69
CA GLY A 210 11.28 16.43 -7.52
C GLY A 210 10.67 15.02 -7.50
N PHE A 211 11.32 14.12 -6.75
CA PHE A 211 10.99 12.71 -6.69
C PHE A 211 11.02 12.19 -5.26
N ASP A 212 9.97 11.49 -4.83
CA ASP A 212 9.89 10.89 -3.49
C ASP A 212 9.92 9.34 -3.53
N ALA A 213 9.33 8.71 -4.50
CA ALA A 213 9.30 7.25 -4.65
C ALA A 213 10.26 6.73 -5.73
N LEU A 214 11.58 6.86 -5.50
CA LEU A 214 12.61 6.56 -6.49
C LEU A 214 12.56 5.14 -7.08
N ASN A 215 12.11 4.16 -6.30
CA ASN A 215 11.87 2.80 -6.76
C ASN A 215 10.74 2.74 -7.80
N ASN A 216 9.66 3.50 -7.64
CA ASN A 216 8.60 3.58 -8.64
C ASN A 216 9.14 4.16 -9.96
N TYR A 217 9.87 5.26 -9.90
CA TYR A 217 10.40 5.91 -11.10
C TYR A 217 11.36 5.02 -11.86
N TYR A 218 12.27 4.35 -11.15
CA TYR A 218 13.18 3.39 -11.74
C TYR A 218 12.43 2.23 -12.40
N MET A 219 11.54 1.59 -11.64
CA MET A 219 10.79 0.42 -12.12
C MET A 219 9.89 0.76 -13.31
N MET A 220 9.17 1.88 -13.24
CA MET A 220 8.27 2.31 -14.31
C MET A 220 9.04 2.64 -15.59
N GLN A 221 10.18 3.33 -15.48
CA GLN A 221 11.00 3.64 -16.65
C GLN A 221 11.63 2.39 -17.27
N MET A 222 12.08 1.43 -16.43
CA MET A 222 12.56 0.13 -16.92
C MET A 222 11.46 -0.62 -17.68
N LYS A 223 10.24 -0.63 -17.17
CA LYS A 223 9.10 -1.29 -17.83
C LYS A 223 8.69 -0.58 -19.11
N GLU A 224 8.48 0.74 -19.06
CA GLU A 224 7.93 1.53 -20.15
C GLU A 224 8.93 1.64 -21.32
N THR A 225 10.20 1.96 -21.01
CA THR A 225 11.22 2.26 -22.03
C THR A 225 11.89 1.00 -22.59
N TYR A 226 12.06 -0.03 -21.75
CA TYR A 226 12.85 -1.21 -22.11
C TYR A 226 12.08 -2.54 -22.01
N GLY A 227 10.78 -2.52 -21.66
CA GLY A 227 9.95 -3.71 -21.50
C GLY A 227 10.38 -4.63 -20.34
N LYS A 228 11.22 -4.15 -19.41
CA LYS A 228 11.80 -4.96 -18.34
C LYS A 228 10.93 -4.93 -17.11
N ASP A 229 10.39 -6.08 -16.73
CA ASP A 229 9.61 -6.25 -15.51
C ASP A 229 10.50 -6.26 -14.26
N PHE A 230 9.93 -5.74 -13.17
CA PHE A 230 10.56 -5.82 -11.86
C PHE A 230 10.47 -7.25 -11.31
N ASN A 231 11.54 -8.03 -11.45
CA ASN A 231 11.66 -9.40 -10.96
C ASN A 231 13.12 -9.74 -10.63
N LYS A 232 13.36 -10.96 -10.14
CA LYS A 232 14.70 -11.44 -9.73
C LYS A 232 15.76 -11.44 -10.84
N ASN A 233 15.36 -11.36 -12.11
CA ASN A 233 16.27 -11.33 -13.25
C ASN A 233 16.65 -9.91 -13.67
N LEU A 234 16.07 -8.89 -13.04
CA LEU A 234 16.37 -7.49 -13.33
C LEU A 234 17.79 -7.14 -12.86
N ASN A 235 18.68 -6.91 -13.82
CA ASN A 235 20.08 -6.56 -13.55
C ASN A 235 20.23 -5.03 -13.38
N PHE A 236 20.46 -4.58 -12.14
CA PHE A 236 20.62 -3.17 -11.79
C PHE A 236 21.82 -2.49 -12.46
N ALA A 237 22.83 -3.25 -12.88
CA ALA A 237 24.03 -2.76 -13.58
C ALA A 237 23.98 -2.97 -15.11
N ALA A 238 22.86 -3.44 -15.67
CA ALA A 238 22.71 -3.56 -17.12
C ALA A 238 22.66 -2.18 -17.80
N LYS A 239 23.01 -2.11 -19.09
CA LYS A 239 23.05 -0.87 -19.87
C LYS A 239 21.76 -0.04 -19.78
N ASP A 240 20.59 -0.69 -19.86
CA ASP A 240 19.30 -0.02 -19.78
C ASP A 240 19.03 0.54 -18.37
N SER A 241 19.40 -0.22 -17.34
CA SER A 241 19.33 0.22 -15.95
C SER A 241 20.24 1.43 -15.70
N VAL A 242 21.48 1.39 -16.18
CA VAL A 242 22.43 2.51 -16.06
C VAL A 242 21.88 3.77 -16.74
N LYS A 243 21.29 3.65 -17.93
CA LYS A 243 20.64 4.79 -18.61
C LYS A 243 19.48 5.37 -17.77
N THR A 244 18.64 4.49 -17.21
CA THR A 244 17.55 4.90 -16.33
C THR A 244 18.08 5.62 -15.07
N ILE A 245 19.10 5.08 -14.43
CA ILE A 245 19.72 5.68 -13.24
C ILE A 245 20.32 7.05 -13.60
N ASN A 246 21.05 7.14 -14.71
CA ASN A 246 21.70 8.37 -15.14
C ASN A 246 20.70 9.48 -15.47
N TYR A 247 19.52 9.18 -16.01
CA TYR A 247 18.48 10.19 -16.22
C TYR A 247 18.20 11.00 -14.94
N TYR A 248 18.06 10.33 -13.80
CA TYR A 248 17.81 10.99 -12.52
C TYR A 248 19.09 11.58 -11.91
N ALA A 249 20.19 10.85 -11.95
CA ALA A 249 21.45 11.25 -11.35
C ALA A 249 22.05 12.48 -12.04
N ASP A 250 22.03 12.53 -13.38
CA ASP A 250 22.52 13.67 -14.16
C ASP A 250 21.67 14.92 -13.90
N GLY A 251 20.36 14.77 -13.79
CA GLY A 251 19.46 15.87 -13.45
C GLY A 251 19.69 16.44 -12.04
N VAL A 252 19.98 15.57 -11.08
CA VAL A 252 20.35 15.97 -9.72
C VAL A 252 21.73 16.63 -9.70
N LYS A 253 22.71 16.07 -10.40
CA LYS A 253 24.05 16.67 -10.56
C LYS A 253 23.99 18.04 -11.21
N ALA A 254 23.17 18.19 -12.25
CA ALA A 254 22.97 19.47 -12.93
C ALA A 254 22.11 20.47 -12.11
N GLY A 255 21.50 20.02 -11.04
CA GLY A 255 20.76 20.84 -10.08
C GLY A 255 19.28 21.05 -10.40
N TYR A 256 18.77 20.64 -11.55
CA TYR A 256 17.38 20.85 -11.91
C TYR A 256 16.41 19.78 -11.38
N PHE A 257 16.93 18.63 -10.94
CA PHE A 257 16.16 17.62 -10.20
C PHE A 257 16.53 17.59 -8.72
N MET A 258 15.61 17.11 -7.88
CA MET A 258 15.88 16.85 -6.47
C MET A 258 15.13 15.61 -5.96
N GLN A 259 15.66 14.99 -4.91
CA GLN A 259 14.97 13.97 -4.13
C GLN A 259 14.40 14.57 -2.84
N ALA A 260 13.36 13.96 -2.29
CA ALA A 260 12.71 14.43 -1.07
C ALA A 260 13.65 14.38 0.16
N GLY A 261 14.58 13.43 0.20
CA GLY A 261 15.56 13.30 1.27
C GLY A 261 14.91 13.20 2.65
N THR A 262 15.37 14.00 3.59
CA THR A 262 14.86 14.03 4.98
C THR A 262 13.43 14.53 5.09
N GLN A 263 12.90 15.22 4.09
CA GLN A 263 11.51 15.69 4.05
C GLN A 263 10.51 14.55 3.74
N LYS A 264 10.99 13.39 3.35
CA LYS A 264 10.23 12.19 3.02
C LYS A 264 9.30 12.32 1.80
N TYR A 265 8.60 13.48 1.64
CA TYR A 265 7.64 13.74 0.57
C TYR A 265 7.90 15.10 -0.08
N MET A 266 7.65 15.17 -1.38
CA MET A 266 7.84 16.38 -2.20
C MET A 266 6.77 17.45 -1.96
N SER A 267 5.68 17.14 -1.27
CA SER A 267 4.62 18.12 -0.96
C SER A 267 5.13 19.34 -0.19
N THR A 268 6.05 19.17 0.77
CA THR A 268 6.62 20.28 1.54
C THR A 268 7.48 21.22 0.69
N PRO A 269 8.53 20.77 -0.02
CA PRO A 269 9.30 21.66 -0.89
C PRO A 269 8.46 22.25 -2.02
N PHE A 270 7.47 21.54 -2.54
CA PHE A 270 6.53 22.07 -3.53
C PHE A 270 5.67 23.20 -2.96
N ASN A 271 5.08 23.01 -1.80
CA ASN A 271 4.25 24.02 -1.13
C ASN A 271 5.02 25.32 -0.86
N ASN A 272 6.32 25.20 -0.59
CA ASN A 272 7.22 26.33 -0.35
C ASN A 272 7.76 26.97 -1.64
N GLY A 273 7.46 26.40 -2.82
CA GLY A 273 7.96 26.88 -4.11
C GLY A 273 9.42 26.59 -4.37
N GLN A 274 10.02 25.65 -3.66
CA GLN A 274 11.40 25.20 -3.84
C GLN A 274 11.56 24.25 -5.05
N VAL A 275 10.45 23.62 -5.45
CA VAL A 275 10.33 22.78 -6.64
C VAL A 275 9.07 23.14 -7.42
N ALA A 276 9.18 23.20 -8.74
CA ALA A 276 8.05 23.59 -9.59
C ALA A 276 7.11 22.43 -9.93
N MET A 277 7.62 21.21 -9.99
CA MET A 277 6.86 20.01 -10.36
C MET A 277 7.28 18.83 -9.49
N PHE A 278 6.37 17.88 -9.28
CA PHE A 278 6.74 16.56 -8.76
C PHE A 278 5.74 15.49 -9.21
N ILE A 279 6.24 14.28 -9.39
CA ILE A 279 5.39 13.11 -9.60
C ILE A 279 5.13 12.51 -8.22
N GLY A 280 3.87 12.23 -7.91
CA GLY A 280 3.51 11.66 -6.62
C GLY A 280 2.10 11.11 -6.58
N SER A 281 1.75 10.44 -5.49
CA SER A 281 0.42 9.87 -5.26
C SER A 281 -0.68 10.94 -5.33
N THR A 282 -1.84 10.59 -5.88
CA THR A 282 -3.05 11.44 -5.84
C THR A 282 -3.38 11.93 -4.41
N ALA A 283 -3.06 11.14 -3.38
CA ALA A 283 -3.25 11.51 -1.98
C ALA A 283 -2.43 12.75 -1.53
N ASN A 284 -1.41 13.16 -2.30
CA ASN A 284 -0.68 14.40 -2.00
C ASN A 284 -1.55 15.64 -2.14
N GLU A 285 -2.64 15.59 -2.92
CA GLU A 285 -3.50 16.76 -3.11
C GLU A 285 -4.04 17.32 -1.78
N ALA A 286 -4.36 16.44 -0.82
CA ALA A 286 -4.83 16.87 0.51
C ALA A 286 -3.79 17.73 1.25
N TYR A 287 -2.50 17.40 1.12
CA TYR A 287 -1.41 18.17 1.73
C TYR A 287 -1.11 19.48 0.99
N LEU A 288 -1.30 19.49 -0.34
CA LEU A 288 -1.15 20.70 -1.13
C LEU A 288 -2.23 21.74 -0.77
N LYS A 289 -3.48 21.30 -0.66
CA LYS A 289 -4.59 22.17 -0.26
C LYS A 289 -4.37 22.88 1.08
N GLN A 290 -3.68 22.22 2.01
CA GLN A 290 -3.44 22.77 3.36
C GLN A 290 -2.19 23.63 3.46
N GLY A 291 -1.16 23.33 2.67
CA GLY A 291 0.18 23.88 2.87
C GLY A 291 0.69 24.79 1.75
N LEU A 292 -0.03 24.94 0.64
CA LEU A 292 0.45 25.72 -0.49
C LEU A 292 0.62 27.21 -0.11
N LYS A 293 1.83 27.72 -0.34
CA LYS A 293 2.17 29.12 -0.05
C LYS A 293 1.21 30.08 -0.72
N LYS A 294 0.80 31.13 0.00
CA LYS A 294 -0.06 32.21 -0.53
C LYS A 294 0.52 32.79 -1.82
N GLY A 295 -0.34 32.97 -2.83
CA GLY A 295 0.04 33.47 -4.15
C GLY A 295 0.45 32.39 -5.16
N TYR A 296 0.58 31.13 -4.72
CA TYR A 296 0.77 30.00 -5.63
C TYR A 296 -0.56 29.31 -5.94
N THR A 297 -0.63 28.80 -7.17
CA THR A 297 -1.70 27.91 -7.61
C THR A 297 -1.06 26.63 -8.15
N TYR A 298 -1.74 25.49 -7.96
CA TYR A 298 -1.27 24.23 -8.50
C TYR A 298 -2.22 23.68 -9.56
N GLY A 299 -1.67 22.86 -10.43
CA GLY A 299 -2.41 22.01 -11.34
C GLY A 299 -2.02 20.55 -11.16
N VAL A 300 -2.82 19.69 -11.74
CA VAL A 300 -2.57 18.25 -11.78
C VAL A 300 -2.69 17.76 -13.21
N ALA A 301 -1.75 16.95 -13.65
CA ALA A 301 -1.76 16.31 -14.97
C ALA A 301 -1.48 14.82 -14.83
N ALA A 302 -1.77 14.05 -15.88
CA ALA A 302 -1.35 12.67 -15.93
C ALA A 302 0.17 12.60 -15.75
N ARG A 303 0.65 11.51 -15.12
CA ARG A 303 2.08 11.20 -15.05
C ARG A 303 2.65 11.30 -16.49
N PRO A 304 3.84 11.91 -16.69
CA PRO A 304 4.44 12.03 -18.03
C PRO A 304 4.99 10.66 -18.50
N SER A 305 4.10 9.71 -18.71
CA SER A 305 4.35 8.30 -19.01
C SER A 305 3.06 7.68 -19.55
N SER A 306 3.19 6.67 -20.42
CA SER A 306 2.04 5.89 -20.92
C SER A 306 1.52 4.86 -19.91
N MET A 307 2.30 4.58 -18.86
CA MET A 307 1.97 3.65 -17.79
C MET A 307 1.93 4.36 -16.44
N ASN A 308 1.24 3.75 -15.48
CA ASN A 308 1.19 4.25 -14.13
C ASN A 308 1.31 3.10 -13.11
N VAL A 309 1.78 3.40 -11.91
CA VAL A 309 1.86 2.42 -10.84
C VAL A 309 0.63 2.53 -9.93
N GLN A 310 0.01 1.40 -9.64
CA GLN A 310 -1.02 1.33 -8.62
C GLN A 310 -0.36 1.35 -7.24
N GLN A 311 -0.79 2.29 -6.41
CA GLN A 311 -0.29 2.50 -5.05
C GLN A 311 -1.42 2.36 -4.02
N GLY A 312 -1.03 2.45 -2.75
CA GLY A 312 -1.95 2.40 -1.61
C GLY A 312 -2.18 0.99 -1.10
N THR A 313 -2.73 0.91 0.11
CA THR A 313 -2.84 -0.33 0.87
C THR A 313 -4.24 -0.95 0.76
N ASP A 314 -4.30 -2.21 1.17
CA ASP A 314 -5.51 -2.99 1.39
C ASP A 314 -5.70 -3.22 2.88
N ILE A 315 -6.88 -3.66 3.30
CA ILE A 315 -7.13 -4.11 4.67
C ILE A 315 -7.08 -5.62 4.71
N TYR A 316 -6.20 -6.15 5.54
CA TYR A 316 -6.00 -7.58 5.78
C TYR A 316 -6.48 -7.97 7.17
N MET A 317 -6.94 -9.22 7.32
CA MET A 317 -7.45 -9.77 8.57
C MET A 317 -6.58 -10.93 9.04
N PHE A 318 -6.17 -10.92 10.31
CA PHE A 318 -5.36 -11.99 10.89
C PHE A 318 -6.21 -13.14 11.44
N LYS A 319 -5.74 -14.36 11.22
CA LYS A 319 -6.44 -15.60 11.54
C LYS A 319 -6.62 -15.83 13.04
N LYS A 320 -5.74 -15.25 13.88
CA LYS A 320 -5.80 -15.32 15.33
C LYS A 320 -7.08 -14.73 15.95
N ALA A 321 -7.73 -13.80 15.27
CA ALA A 321 -8.95 -13.20 15.74
C ALA A 321 -10.08 -14.24 15.91
N SER A 322 -10.95 -14.07 16.90
CA SER A 322 -12.09 -14.95 17.09
C SER A 322 -13.06 -14.91 15.91
N ALA A 323 -13.94 -15.89 15.78
CA ALA A 323 -14.96 -15.92 14.72
C ALA A 323 -15.84 -14.65 14.75
N MET A 324 -16.22 -14.21 15.94
CA MET A 324 -17.02 -12.99 16.14
C MET A 324 -16.27 -11.73 15.71
N GLN A 325 -14.99 -11.60 16.08
CA GLN A 325 -14.16 -10.48 15.66
C GLN A 325 -13.98 -10.44 14.13
N LYS A 326 -13.76 -11.60 13.50
CA LYS A 326 -13.64 -11.69 12.03
C LYS A 326 -14.92 -11.25 11.33
N ALA A 327 -16.07 -11.71 11.81
CA ALA A 327 -17.37 -11.32 11.26
C ALA A 327 -17.63 -9.82 11.44
N ALA A 328 -17.39 -9.27 12.62
CA ALA A 328 -17.50 -7.85 12.91
C ALA A 328 -16.55 -7.01 12.07
N ALA A 329 -15.29 -7.44 11.92
CA ALA A 329 -14.31 -6.80 11.07
C ALA A 329 -14.76 -6.78 9.61
N PHE A 330 -15.30 -7.89 9.09
CA PHE A 330 -15.75 -7.93 7.70
C PHE A 330 -16.94 -6.98 7.45
N LYS A 331 -17.87 -6.82 8.39
CA LYS A 331 -18.92 -5.80 8.33
C LYS A 331 -18.33 -4.37 8.23
N TYR A 332 -17.25 -4.11 8.97
CA TYR A 332 -16.57 -2.82 8.90
C TYR A 332 -15.88 -2.62 7.55
N LEU A 333 -15.20 -3.64 6.99
CA LEU A 333 -14.62 -3.59 5.65
C LEU A 333 -15.69 -3.30 4.59
N LYS A 334 -16.85 -3.97 4.67
CA LYS A 334 -17.98 -3.72 3.77
C LYS A 334 -18.48 -2.27 3.88
N PHE A 335 -18.58 -1.71 5.09
CA PHE A 335 -18.94 -0.31 5.30
C PHE A 335 -17.93 0.65 4.69
N LEU A 336 -16.62 0.45 4.96
CA LEU A 336 -15.55 1.31 4.46
C LEU A 336 -15.48 1.36 2.92
N THR A 337 -15.88 0.29 2.24
CA THR A 337 -15.89 0.19 0.77
C THR A 337 -17.24 0.50 0.13
N SER A 338 -18.23 0.90 0.92
CA SER A 338 -19.53 1.35 0.39
C SER A 338 -19.38 2.64 -0.42
N LYS A 339 -20.34 2.89 -1.34
CA LYS A 339 -20.37 4.10 -2.15
C LYS A 339 -20.21 5.37 -1.31
N SER A 340 -21.04 5.51 -0.26
CA SER A 340 -21.03 6.70 0.59
C SER A 340 -19.73 6.90 1.35
N SER A 341 -19.17 5.82 1.93
CA SER A 341 -17.89 5.87 2.63
C SER A 341 -16.74 6.22 1.69
N GLN A 342 -16.75 5.69 0.47
CA GLN A 342 -15.71 5.94 -0.53
C GLN A 342 -15.79 7.35 -1.13
N LEU A 343 -16.98 7.91 -1.31
CA LEU A 343 -17.15 9.33 -1.70
C LEU A 343 -16.58 10.25 -0.62
N TYR A 344 -16.94 10.02 0.64
CA TYR A 344 -16.40 10.82 1.75
C TYR A 344 -14.88 10.66 1.86
N TRP A 345 -14.37 9.42 1.79
CA TRP A 345 -12.95 9.11 1.85
C TRP A 345 -12.16 9.82 0.76
N ALA A 346 -12.58 9.70 -0.49
CA ALA A 346 -11.90 10.31 -1.64
C ALA A 346 -11.85 11.84 -1.53
N LYS A 347 -12.98 12.47 -1.15
CA LYS A 347 -13.07 13.92 -0.96
C LYS A 347 -12.09 14.44 0.10
N GLN A 348 -11.95 13.72 1.22
CA GLN A 348 -11.10 14.16 2.33
C GLN A 348 -9.61 13.87 2.12
N THR A 349 -9.26 12.88 1.31
CA THR A 349 -7.91 12.31 1.32
C THR A 349 -7.18 12.36 -0.03
N GLY A 350 -7.89 12.57 -1.13
CA GLY A 350 -7.34 12.48 -2.48
C GLY A 350 -7.06 11.03 -2.93
N TYR A 351 -7.34 10.01 -2.11
CA TYR A 351 -7.34 8.62 -2.58
C TYR A 351 -8.45 8.39 -3.58
N MET A 352 -8.21 7.51 -4.56
CA MET A 352 -9.25 7.18 -5.53
C MET A 352 -10.30 6.23 -4.92
N PRO A 353 -11.59 6.39 -5.25
CA PRO A 353 -12.60 5.45 -4.82
C PRO A 353 -12.33 4.03 -5.34
N VAL A 354 -12.39 3.04 -4.45
CA VAL A 354 -12.28 1.63 -4.85
C VAL A 354 -13.62 1.08 -5.36
N ASN A 355 -14.73 1.72 -4.96
CA ASN A 355 -16.09 1.37 -5.37
C ASN A 355 -16.43 2.06 -6.71
N THR A 356 -16.83 1.28 -7.70
CA THR A 356 -17.14 1.76 -9.06
C THR A 356 -18.30 2.76 -9.07
N ALA A 357 -19.33 2.54 -8.23
CA ALA A 357 -20.45 3.48 -8.14
C ALA A 357 -20.05 4.82 -7.51
N ALA A 358 -19.06 4.82 -6.61
CA ALA A 358 -18.50 6.07 -6.08
C ALA A 358 -17.58 6.74 -7.10
N LEU A 359 -16.78 5.96 -7.83
CA LEU A 359 -15.91 6.48 -8.88
C LEU A 359 -16.69 7.19 -9.99
N ASN A 360 -17.85 6.64 -10.36
CA ASN A 360 -18.71 7.18 -11.42
C ASN A 360 -19.76 8.17 -10.91
N ASP A 361 -19.75 8.53 -9.64
CA ASP A 361 -20.71 9.46 -9.06
C ASP A 361 -20.42 10.89 -9.50
N THR A 362 -21.46 11.63 -9.90
CA THR A 362 -21.36 13.02 -10.34
C THR A 362 -20.71 13.91 -9.26
N ALA A 363 -21.04 13.68 -7.99
CA ALA A 363 -20.46 14.44 -6.87
C ALA A 363 -18.94 14.23 -6.75
N TYR A 364 -18.41 13.09 -7.20
CA TYR A 364 -16.98 12.86 -7.28
C TYR A 364 -16.39 13.44 -8.57
N GLN A 365 -16.98 13.13 -9.71
CA GLN A 365 -16.44 13.53 -11.03
C GLN A 365 -16.40 15.05 -11.24
N GLU A 366 -17.36 15.77 -10.69
CA GLU A 366 -17.51 17.23 -10.81
C GLU A 366 -17.05 17.99 -9.57
N ALA A 367 -16.28 17.33 -8.67
CA ALA A 367 -15.79 17.95 -7.45
C ALA A 367 -14.90 19.15 -7.75
N LYS A 368 -15.39 20.36 -7.43
CA LYS A 368 -14.67 21.62 -7.69
C LYS A 368 -13.46 21.83 -6.78
N ASP A 369 -13.44 21.16 -5.64
CA ASP A 369 -12.38 21.27 -4.64
C ASP A 369 -11.25 20.25 -4.84
N SER A 370 -11.31 19.38 -5.86
CA SER A 370 -10.25 18.45 -6.24
C SER A 370 -9.98 18.51 -7.75
N LYS A 371 -8.71 18.37 -8.13
CA LYS A 371 -8.28 18.26 -9.53
C LYS A 371 -8.06 16.81 -9.99
N ILE A 372 -8.12 15.87 -9.05
CA ILE A 372 -7.84 14.46 -9.30
C ILE A 372 -8.95 13.80 -10.15
N PRO A 373 -10.26 13.96 -9.87
CA PRO A 373 -11.30 13.28 -10.64
C PRO A 373 -11.20 13.49 -12.14
N ALA A 374 -10.95 14.72 -12.56
CA ALA A 374 -10.87 15.11 -13.98
C ALA A 374 -9.77 14.39 -14.79
N ILE A 375 -8.74 13.87 -14.12
CA ILE A 375 -7.61 13.20 -14.79
C ILE A 375 -7.51 11.71 -14.45
N LEU A 376 -8.30 11.23 -13.48
CA LEU A 376 -8.14 9.89 -12.93
C LEU A 376 -8.36 8.79 -13.98
N ASP A 377 -9.37 8.93 -14.84
CA ASP A 377 -9.62 7.97 -15.90
C ASP A 377 -8.43 7.85 -16.85
N LYS A 378 -7.89 8.98 -17.30
CA LYS A 378 -6.72 9.01 -18.17
C LYS A 378 -5.49 8.37 -17.51
N THR A 379 -5.24 8.67 -16.24
CA THR A 379 -4.02 8.24 -15.54
C THR A 379 -4.09 6.82 -14.99
N SER A 380 -5.28 6.20 -14.94
CA SER A 380 -5.50 4.84 -14.41
C SER A 380 -5.81 3.78 -15.48
N LYS A 381 -5.64 4.11 -16.77
CA LYS A 381 -5.92 3.16 -17.88
C LYS A 381 -4.93 2.00 -17.94
N ASN A 382 -3.66 2.29 -17.79
CA ASN A 382 -2.56 1.32 -17.90
C ASN A 382 -1.81 1.23 -16.58
N LEU A 383 -2.28 0.39 -15.67
CA LEU A 383 -1.72 0.24 -14.33
C LEU A 383 -0.74 -0.91 -14.26
N TYR A 384 0.43 -0.62 -13.72
CA TYR A 384 1.40 -1.60 -13.28
C TYR A 384 1.19 -1.91 -11.80
N PHE A 385 1.18 -3.18 -11.46
CA PHE A 385 1.08 -3.68 -10.09
C PHE A 385 2.42 -4.25 -9.65
N LEU A 386 2.83 -3.92 -8.44
CA LEU A 386 4.04 -4.49 -7.86
C LEU A 386 3.89 -6.03 -7.77
N PRO A 387 4.87 -6.81 -8.23
CA PRO A 387 4.80 -8.27 -8.11
C PRO A 387 4.69 -8.70 -6.65
N VAL A 388 3.77 -9.61 -6.36
CA VAL A 388 3.59 -10.20 -5.01
C VAL A 388 4.21 -11.59 -5.02
N THR A 389 5.53 -11.64 -4.90
CA THR A 389 6.33 -12.89 -4.86
C THR A 389 7.27 -12.87 -3.67
N LYS A 390 7.89 -14.03 -3.39
CA LYS A 390 8.89 -14.10 -2.32
C LYS A 390 9.95 -13.01 -2.52
N ASN A 391 10.18 -12.22 -1.49
CA ASN A 391 11.19 -11.15 -1.39
C ASN A 391 11.01 -9.96 -2.36
N SER A 392 9.95 -9.92 -3.18
CA SER A 392 9.73 -8.79 -4.10
C SER A 392 9.69 -7.44 -3.40
N ILE A 393 9.11 -7.37 -2.20
CA ILE A 393 9.02 -6.13 -1.44
C ILE A 393 10.39 -5.70 -0.87
N THR A 394 11.20 -6.64 -0.40
CA THR A 394 12.57 -6.37 0.07
C THR A 394 13.42 -5.81 -1.07
N ALA A 395 13.35 -6.46 -2.23
CA ALA A 395 14.03 -6.01 -3.45
C ALA A 395 13.56 -4.63 -3.91
N TYR A 396 12.25 -4.37 -3.85
CA TYR A 396 11.67 -3.08 -4.20
C TYR A 396 12.20 -1.93 -3.32
N TYR A 397 12.30 -2.13 -2.02
CA TYR A 397 12.90 -1.13 -1.13
C TYR A 397 14.41 -1.02 -1.30
N GLN A 398 15.08 -2.12 -1.66
CA GLN A 398 16.52 -2.06 -1.95
C GLN A 398 16.81 -1.19 -3.19
N VAL A 399 15.95 -1.19 -4.21
CA VAL A 399 16.06 -0.24 -5.33
C VAL A 399 16.00 1.20 -4.85
N ASN A 400 15.03 1.51 -3.93
CA ASN A 400 14.93 2.86 -3.38
C ASN A 400 16.22 3.30 -2.66
N VAL A 401 16.79 2.42 -1.82
CA VAL A 401 18.06 2.69 -1.11
C VAL A 401 19.22 2.89 -2.09
N ASN A 402 19.32 2.05 -3.11
CA ASN A 402 20.34 2.17 -4.14
C ASN A 402 20.24 3.52 -4.87
N MET A 403 19.02 3.89 -5.30
CA MET A 403 18.80 5.17 -5.99
C MET A 403 19.10 6.37 -5.08
N GLN A 404 18.67 6.34 -3.81
CA GLN A 404 18.97 7.40 -2.85
C GLN A 404 20.47 7.62 -2.69
N ASN A 405 21.25 6.55 -2.55
CA ASN A 405 22.71 6.63 -2.42
C ASN A 405 23.36 7.23 -3.68
N ILE A 406 22.92 6.80 -4.86
CA ILE A 406 23.40 7.32 -6.15
C ILE A 406 23.07 8.81 -6.27
N LEU A 407 21.83 9.21 -6.01
CA LEU A 407 21.43 10.62 -6.13
C LEU A 407 22.12 11.51 -5.07
N ALA A 408 22.42 10.98 -3.88
CA ALA A 408 23.21 11.70 -2.89
C ALA A 408 24.67 11.94 -3.35
N LYS A 409 25.29 11.00 -4.08
CA LYS A 409 26.59 11.17 -4.72
C LYS A 409 26.51 12.20 -5.86
N ALA A 410 25.51 12.09 -6.71
CA ALA A 410 25.26 13.01 -7.81
C ALA A 410 25.11 14.47 -7.32
N ALA A 411 24.35 14.69 -6.23
CA ALA A 411 24.20 16.00 -5.62
C ALA A 411 25.51 16.62 -5.10
N LYS A 412 26.50 15.78 -4.80
CA LYS A 412 27.86 16.18 -4.37
C LYS A 412 28.86 16.21 -5.53
N HIS A 413 28.44 16.07 -6.76
CA HIS A 413 29.26 15.95 -7.97
C HIS A 413 30.30 14.82 -7.91
N GLN A 414 30.03 13.75 -7.14
CA GLN A 414 30.86 12.56 -7.01
C GLN A 414 30.43 11.49 -8.03
N SER A 415 31.37 10.60 -8.40
CA SER A 415 31.04 9.43 -9.24
C SER A 415 30.18 8.42 -8.49
N TRP A 416 29.20 7.83 -9.19
CA TRP A 416 28.30 6.79 -8.66
C TRP A 416 28.46 5.43 -9.36
N THR A 417 29.49 5.26 -10.19
CA THR A 417 29.73 4.00 -10.93
C THR A 417 29.86 2.79 -10.00
N ASN A 418 30.60 2.96 -8.90
CA ASN A 418 30.75 1.89 -7.90
C ASN A 418 29.45 1.63 -7.13
N ASP A 419 28.62 2.66 -6.91
CA ASP A 419 27.33 2.50 -6.24
C ASP A 419 26.36 1.69 -7.09
N ILE A 420 26.41 1.75 -8.42
CA ILE A 420 25.65 0.89 -9.32
C ILE A 420 26.07 -0.57 -9.18
N LYS A 421 27.39 -0.88 -9.16
CA LYS A 421 27.91 -2.24 -8.98
C LYS A 421 27.51 -2.82 -7.61
N THR A 422 27.72 -2.03 -6.56
CA THR A 422 27.33 -2.40 -5.19
C THR A 422 25.80 -2.56 -5.07
N GLY A 423 25.04 -1.67 -5.72
CA GLY A 423 23.60 -1.71 -5.79
C GLY A 423 23.05 -2.99 -6.43
N LYS A 424 23.71 -3.47 -7.50
CA LYS A 424 23.40 -4.77 -8.09
C LYS A 424 23.56 -5.90 -7.08
N SER A 425 24.71 -5.98 -6.41
CA SER A 425 24.96 -7.03 -5.43
C SER A 425 23.95 -7.02 -4.27
N LYS A 426 23.60 -5.81 -3.78
CA LYS A 426 22.58 -5.65 -2.74
C LYS A 426 21.18 -6.03 -3.20
N LEU A 427 20.81 -5.70 -4.44
CA LEU A 427 19.52 -6.08 -5.01
C LEU A 427 19.43 -7.60 -5.21
N ASP A 428 20.49 -8.24 -5.73
CA ASP A 428 20.58 -9.69 -5.88
C ASP A 428 20.46 -10.40 -4.53
N ALA A 429 21.08 -9.87 -3.48
CA ALA A 429 20.96 -10.38 -2.11
C ALA A 429 19.53 -10.21 -1.56
N ALA A 430 18.90 -9.06 -1.82
CA ALA A 430 17.52 -8.80 -1.37
C ALA A 430 16.50 -9.77 -1.98
N TRP A 431 16.74 -10.27 -3.18
CA TRP A 431 15.89 -11.30 -3.80
C TRP A 431 16.08 -12.70 -3.18
N LYS A 432 17.18 -12.94 -2.45
CA LYS A 432 17.52 -14.26 -1.86
C LYS A 432 17.11 -14.41 -0.40
N GLN A 433 16.85 -13.30 0.30
CA GLN A 433 16.41 -13.31 1.70
C GLN A 433 15.03 -13.94 1.85
#